data_e5eb9f5cb8ed977eefcb40f6d30ce21c
#
_entry.id   e5eb9f5cb8ed977eefcb40f6d30ce21c
#
_cell.length_a   1.000
_cell.length_b   1.000
_cell.length_c   1.000
_cell.angle_alpha   90.00
_cell.angle_beta   90.00
_cell.angle_gamma   90.00
#
_symmetry.space_group_name_H-M   'P 1'
#
loop_
_entity.id
_entity.type
_entity.pdbx_description
1 polymer ?
#
loop_
_entity_poly.entity_id
_entity_poly.type
_entity_poly.pdbx_seq_one_letter_code
_entity_poly.pdbx_strand_id
1 'polypeptide(L)'
;MKIYGVKRIWSSPIFLHLKKHYCPACNSKLKPTKVAKVVNSKSEEAKNFDFSSGDGYLVGNVKFIWTELKCMDCNYTYSIKEMKAIEKNTKNK
;
A
#
# COMPACT_ATOMS: atom_id res chain seq x y z
N MET A 1 19.40 -12.60 -2.58
CA MET A 1 19.35 -11.11 -2.61
C MET A 1 19.61 -10.56 -1.22
N LYS A 2 20.50 -9.60 -1.11
CA LYS A 2 20.83 -9.01 0.18
C LYS A 2 19.98 -7.77 0.42
N ILE A 3 19.27 -7.72 1.55
CA ILE A 3 18.43 -6.59 1.90
C ILE A 3 19.16 -5.71 2.90
N TYR A 4 19.32 -4.44 2.57
CA TYR A 4 20.07 -3.48 3.40
C TYR A 4 19.20 -2.72 4.39
N GLY A 5 17.88 -2.75 4.22
CA GLY A 5 16.98 -2.10 5.14
C GLY A 5 15.54 -2.52 4.91
N VAL A 6 14.71 -2.29 5.93
CA VAL A 6 13.28 -2.55 5.87
C VAL A 6 12.55 -1.26 6.25
N LYS A 7 11.62 -0.85 5.42
CA LYS A 7 10.84 0.37 5.68
C LYS A 7 9.36 0.05 5.64
N ARG A 8 8.66 0.37 6.72
CA ARG A 8 7.21 0.20 6.79
C ARG A 8 6.53 1.50 6.38
N ILE A 9 5.63 1.39 5.39
CA ILE A 9 4.85 2.53 4.94
C ILE A 9 3.59 2.61 5.79
N TRP A 10 3.27 3.81 6.28
CA TRP A 10 2.10 4.02 7.12
C TRP A 10 0.82 3.66 6.36
N SER A 11 -0.04 2.87 7.00
CA SER A 11 -1.22 2.29 6.35
C SER A 11 -2.52 2.65 7.07
N SER A 12 -2.68 3.86 7.50
CA SER A 12 -3.93 4.40 8.05
C SER A 12 -4.80 3.35 8.79
N PRO A 13 -4.42 2.94 10.02
CA PRO A 13 -5.13 1.84 10.70
C PRO A 13 -6.61 2.16 10.99
N ILE A 14 -6.94 3.42 11.22
CA ILE A 14 -8.34 3.82 11.44
C ILE A 14 -9.17 3.54 10.20
N PHE A 15 -8.66 3.89 9.02
CA PHE A 15 -9.33 3.63 7.75
C PHE A 15 -9.53 2.13 7.51
N LEU A 16 -8.50 1.33 7.80
CA LEU A 16 -8.55 -0.11 7.54
C LEU A 16 -9.45 -0.89 8.50
N HIS A 17 -9.47 -0.50 9.78
CA HIS A 17 -10.12 -1.31 10.81
C HIS A 17 -11.47 -0.78 11.28
N LEU A 18 -11.71 0.53 11.22
CA LEU A 18 -12.96 1.12 11.66
C LEU A 18 -14.02 1.23 10.58
N LYS A 19 -13.64 1.14 9.31
CA LYS A 19 -14.57 1.20 8.19
C LYS A 19 -14.55 -0.10 7.42
N LYS A 20 -15.73 -0.52 6.96
CA LYS A 20 -15.84 -1.64 6.03
C LYS A 20 -15.68 -1.12 4.61
N HIS A 21 -14.90 -1.82 3.81
CA HIS A 21 -14.64 -1.44 2.43
C HIS A 21 -15.13 -2.53 1.49
N TYR A 22 -15.72 -2.14 0.38
CA TYR A 22 -16.28 -3.06 -0.59
C TYR A 22 -15.69 -2.84 -1.96
N CYS A 23 -15.54 -3.92 -2.72
CA CYS A 23 -15.00 -3.86 -4.07
C CYS A 23 -15.94 -3.09 -5.00
N PRO A 24 -15.48 -2.06 -5.70
CA PRO A 24 -16.34 -1.32 -6.61
C PRO A 24 -16.79 -2.14 -7.84
N ALA A 25 -16.10 -3.23 -8.15
CA ALA A 25 -16.43 -4.07 -9.28
C ALA A 25 -17.47 -5.14 -8.95
N CYS A 26 -17.33 -5.83 -7.81
CA CYS A 26 -18.20 -6.95 -7.46
C CYS A 26 -18.92 -6.77 -6.11
N ASN A 27 -18.68 -5.68 -5.43
CA ASN A 27 -19.32 -5.33 -4.14
C ASN A 27 -19.04 -6.32 -3.00
N SER A 28 -17.99 -7.13 -3.13
CA SER A 28 -17.57 -8.03 -2.06
C SER A 28 -16.71 -7.28 -1.04
N LYS A 29 -16.72 -7.77 0.19
CA LYS A 29 -15.95 -7.15 1.26
C LYS A 29 -14.45 -7.30 1.02
N LEU A 30 -13.73 -6.19 1.12
CA LEU A 30 -12.28 -6.17 0.98
C LEU A 30 -11.61 -6.51 2.30
N LYS A 31 -10.44 -7.16 2.24
CA LYS A 31 -9.66 -7.52 3.41
C LYS A 31 -8.30 -6.85 3.37
N PRO A 32 -7.81 -6.34 4.53
CA PRO A 32 -6.46 -5.81 4.59
C PRO A 32 -5.44 -6.92 4.34
N THR A 33 -4.50 -6.69 3.44
CA THR A 33 -3.47 -7.66 3.08
C THR A 33 -2.12 -6.97 3.11
N LYS A 34 -1.15 -7.55 3.80
CA LYS A 34 0.21 -7.00 3.82
C LYS A 34 0.91 -7.30 2.52
N VAL A 35 1.54 -6.27 1.96
CA VAL A 35 2.33 -6.36 0.74
C VAL A 35 3.76 -5.98 1.04
N ALA A 36 4.70 -6.75 0.51
CA ALA A 36 6.11 -6.44 0.65
C ALA A 36 6.78 -6.46 -0.71
N LYS A 37 7.64 -5.49 -0.94
CA LYS A 37 8.38 -5.41 -2.20
C LYS A 37 9.79 -4.91 -1.95
N VAL A 38 10.77 -5.57 -2.57
CA VAL A 38 12.16 -5.14 -2.48
C VAL A 38 12.45 -4.23 -3.68
N VAL A 39 12.92 -3.03 -3.40
CA VAL A 39 13.23 -2.03 -4.41
C VAL A 39 14.67 -1.58 -4.23
N ASN A 40 15.43 -1.54 -5.32
CA ASN A 40 16.80 -1.04 -5.29
C ASN A 40 16.80 0.48 -5.46
N SER A 41 17.58 1.18 -4.63
CA SER A 41 17.61 2.64 -4.65
C SER A 41 18.08 3.23 -5.98
N LYS A 42 18.78 2.46 -6.78
CA LYS A 42 19.26 2.89 -8.11
C LYS A 42 18.31 2.54 -9.25
N SER A 43 17.21 1.82 -8.96
CA SER A 43 16.24 1.42 -9.98
C SER A 43 15.28 2.58 -10.30
N GLU A 44 14.58 2.46 -11.42
CA GLU A 44 13.58 3.45 -11.79
C GLU A 44 12.39 3.42 -10.81
N GLU A 45 12.07 2.24 -10.26
CA GLU A 45 10.99 2.11 -9.28
C GLU A 45 11.26 2.92 -8.03
N ALA A 46 12.53 3.20 -7.72
CA ALA A 46 12.90 3.97 -6.53
C ALA A 46 12.26 5.36 -6.51
N LYS A 47 11.90 5.90 -7.65
CA LYS A 47 11.24 7.21 -7.73
C LYS A 47 9.89 7.21 -7.05
N ASN A 48 9.25 6.05 -6.95
CA ASN A 48 7.92 5.90 -6.37
C ASN A 48 7.95 5.55 -4.88
N PHE A 49 9.13 5.39 -4.31
CA PHE A 49 9.31 5.01 -2.92
C PHE A 49 10.19 6.01 -2.18
N ASP A 50 9.93 6.14 -0.89
CA ASP A 50 10.68 7.04 -0.04
C ASP A 50 11.80 6.28 0.68
N PHE A 51 13.04 6.53 0.28
CA PHE A 51 14.22 5.91 0.87
C PHE A 51 14.79 6.70 2.05
N SER A 52 14.15 7.78 2.46
CA SER A 52 14.65 8.56 3.59
C SER A 52 14.57 7.76 4.90
N SER A 53 15.58 7.93 5.75
CA SER A 53 15.66 7.25 7.04
C SER A 53 16.36 8.16 8.02
N GLY A 54 15.62 8.78 8.92
CA GLY A 54 16.17 9.72 9.89
C GLY A 54 16.94 10.84 9.20
N ASP A 55 18.26 10.91 9.46
CA ASP A 55 19.11 11.95 8.90
C ASP A 55 19.72 11.62 7.53
N GLY A 56 19.34 10.51 6.94
CA GLY A 56 19.94 10.08 5.67
C GLY A 56 19.00 9.31 4.79
N TYR A 57 19.59 8.55 3.87
CA TYR A 57 18.85 7.73 2.91
C TYR A 57 19.33 6.29 2.96
N LEU A 58 18.38 5.37 2.77
CA LEU A 58 18.71 3.96 2.60
C LEU A 58 19.22 3.76 1.17
N VAL A 59 20.32 3.02 1.03
CA VAL A 59 20.95 2.76 -0.25
C VAL A 59 21.01 1.25 -0.47
N GLY A 60 20.76 0.82 -1.71
CA GLY A 60 20.77 -0.58 -2.07
C GLY A 60 19.38 -1.18 -2.09
N ASN A 61 19.27 -2.47 -1.79
CA ASN A 61 17.99 -3.17 -1.77
C ASN A 61 17.26 -2.90 -0.46
N VAL A 62 16.10 -2.29 -0.54
CA VAL A 62 15.27 -1.96 0.63
C VAL A 62 13.93 -2.66 0.48
N LYS A 63 13.49 -3.34 1.54
CA LYS A 63 12.19 -3.99 1.56
C LYS A 63 11.16 -3.02 2.10
N PHE A 64 10.16 -2.70 1.28
CA PHE A 64 9.03 -1.85 1.66
C PHE A 64 7.83 -2.73 2.02
N ILE A 65 7.20 -2.43 3.14
CA ILE A 65 6.04 -3.18 3.62
C ILE A 65 4.89 -2.20 3.82
N TRP A 66 3.72 -2.53 3.24
CA TRP A 66 2.51 -1.73 3.42
C TRP A 66 1.30 -2.64 3.39
N THR A 67 0.12 -2.06 3.63
CA THR A 67 -1.13 -2.79 3.61
C THR A 67 -2.02 -2.30 2.48
N GLU A 68 -2.59 -3.24 1.74
CA GLU A 68 -3.57 -2.94 0.69
C GLU A 68 -4.87 -3.68 0.97
N LEU A 69 -5.94 -3.29 0.29
CA LEU A 69 -7.23 -3.95 0.42
C LEU A 69 -7.43 -4.89 -0.77
N LYS A 70 -7.67 -6.16 -0.47
CA LYS A 70 -7.81 -7.19 -1.50
C LYS A 70 -9.22 -7.73 -1.54
N CYS A 71 -9.78 -7.84 -2.74
CA CYS A 71 -11.05 -8.51 -2.97
C CYS A 71 -10.80 -10.01 -3.18
N MET A 72 -11.41 -10.84 -2.34
CA MET A 72 -11.21 -12.28 -2.42
C MET A 72 -11.99 -12.93 -3.57
N ASP A 73 -13.00 -12.26 -4.08
CA ASP A 73 -13.84 -12.82 -5.16
C ASP A 73 -13.29 -12.54 -6.55
N CYS A 74 -12.85 -11.30 -6.81
CA CYS A 74 -12.35 -10.93 -8.13
C CYS A 74 -10.84 -10.74 -8.19
N ASN A 75 -10.14 -10.97 -7.08
CA ASN A 75 -8.69 -10.87 -6.96
C ASN A 75 -8.10 -9.47 -7.24
N TYR A 76 -8.91 -8.44 -7.27
CA TYR A 76 -8.39 -7.09 -7.37
C TYR A 76 -7.79 -6.64 -6.06
N THR A 77 -6.72 -5.85 -6.16
CA THR A 77 -6.07 -5.27 -5.01
C THR A 77 -6.09 -3.75 -5.15
N TYR A 78 -6.52 -3.06 -4.10
CA TYR A 78 -6.63 -1.61 -4.09
C TYR A 78 -5.72 -1.05 -3.02
N SER A 79 -4.96 0.00 -3.37
CA SER A 79 -4.19 0.72 -2.36
C SER A 79 -5.15 1.54 -1.50
N ILE A 80 -4.69 1.93 -0.31
CA ILE A 80 -5.49 2.77 0.58
C ILE A 80 -5.83 4.09 -0.10
N LYS A 81 -4.87 4.66 -0.84
CA LYS A 81 -5.07 5.91 -1.55
C LYS A 81 -6.15 5.77 -2.62
N GLU A 82 -6.14 4.65 -3.36
CA GLU A 82 -7.16 4.39 -4.38
C GLU A 82 -8.54 4.23 -3.76
N MET A 83 -8.66 3.50 -2.67
CA MET A 83 -9.95 3.31 -2.00
C MET A 83 -10.49 4.60 -1.42
N LYS A 84 -9.64 5.45 -0.86
CA LYS A 84 -10.07 6.75 -0.37
C LYS A 84 -10.64 7.62 -1.49
N ALA A 85 -10.01 7.59 -2.66
CA ALA A 85 -10.49 8.34 -3.81
C ALA A 85 -11.82 7.80 -4.33
N ILE A 86 -11.98 6.48 -4.41
CA ILE A 86 -13.22 5.84 -4.85
C ILE A 86 -14.36 6.17 -3.89
N GLU A 87 -14.14 6.02 -2.59
CA GLU A 87 -15.17 6.28 -1.59
C GLU A 87 -15.54 7.76 -1.51
N LYS A 88 -14.58 8.64 -1.71
CA LYS A 88 -14.85 10.08 -1.75
C LYS A 88 -15.76 10.44 -2.92
N ASN A 89 -15.50 9.87 -4.09
CA ASN A 89 -16.34 10.11 -5.26
C ASN A 89 -17.76 9.57 -5.09
N THR A 90 -17.89 8.44 -4.41
CA THR A 90 -19.19 7.82 -4.14
C THR A 90 -20.02 8.66 -3.17
N LYS A 91 -19.39 9.28 -2.18
CA LYS A 91 -20.10 10.11 -1.19
C LYS A 91 -20.62 11.42 -1.75
N ASN A 92 -20.10 11.87 -2.86
CA ASN A 92 -20.47 13.15 -3.45
C ASN A 92 -21.66 13.05 -4.41
N LYS A 93 -22.37 11.97 -4.36
CA LYS A 93 -23.60 11.81 -5.15
C LYS A 93 -24.82 12.39 -4.43
#